data_c7c36e26f4ce001860fb3ec4bbccbad8
#
_entry.id   c7c36e26f4ce001860fb3ec4bbccbad8
#
_cell.length_a   1.000
_cell.length_b   1.000
_cell.length_c   1.000
_cell.angle_alpha   90.00
_cell.angle_beta   90.00
_cell.angle_gamma   90.00
#
_symmetry.space_group_name_H-M   'P 1'
#
loop_
_entity.id
_entity.type
_entity.pdbx_description
1 polymer ?
#
loop_
_entity_poly.entity_id
_entity_poly.type
_entity_poly.pdbx_seq_one_letter_code
_entity_poly.pdbx_strand_id
1 'polypeptide(L)'
;MQASAYYAWIIEGLALFKALAMRGVEVIEVFPTASWTRWHGQRGSRTRPAWTRQGLAALGLDGVPARTNQDQRDAIAAAMTARQHTVAMTETIGDIVVPADHW
;
A
#
# COMPACT_ATOMS: atom_id res chain seq x y z
N MET A 1 15.38 -14.14 -18.84
CA MET A 1 14.90 -12.91 -19.46
C MET A 1 13.90 -12.20 -18.58
N GLN A 2 12.86 -12.86 -18.19
CA GLN A 2 11.86 -12.31 -17.28
C GLN A 2 12.48 -11.91 -15.93
N ALA A 3 13.41 -12.71 -15.43
CA ALA A 3 14.12 -12.41 -14.20
C ALA A 3 14.93 -11.11 -14.30
N SER A 4 15.57 -10.82 -15.43
CA SER A 4 16.33 -9.59 -15.64
C SER A 4 15.45 -8.36 -15.56
N ALA A 5 14.26 -8.38 -16.17
CA ALA A 5 13.32 -7.27 -16.12
C ALA A 5 12.82 -7.04 -14.68
N TYR A 6 12.56 -8.12 -13.95
CA TYR A 6 12.12 -8.07 -12.56
C TYR A 6 13.20 -7.43 -11.67
N TYR A 7 14.44 -7.87 -11.81
CA TYR A 7 15.53 -7.32 -11.01
C TYR A 7 15.83 -5.86 -11.36
N ALA A 8 15.73 -5.48 -12.63
CA ALA A 8 15.91 -4.10 -13.03
C ALA A 8 14.87 -3.19 -12.36
N TRP A 9 13.63 -3.63 -12.28
CA TRP A 9 12.56 -2.90 -11.60
C TRP A 9 12.84 -2.73 -10.11
N ILE A 10 13.32 -3.77 -9.43
CA ILE A 10 13.69 -3.68 -8.01
C ILE A 10 14.83 -2.70 -7.81
N ILE A 11 15.86 -2.75 -8.65
CA ILE A 11 17.02 -1.86 -8.56
C ILE A 11 16.61 -0.41 -8.73
N GLU A 12 15.73 -0.12 -9.69
CA GLU A 12 15.21 1.22 -9.90
C GLU A 12 14.41 1.72 -8.68
N GLY A 13 13.60 0.87 -8.07
CA GLY A 13 12.87 1.20 -6.86
C GLY A 13 13.79 1.52 -5.69
N LEU A 14 14.85 0.75 -5.51
CA LEU A 14 15.85 1.00 -4.45
C LEU A 14 16.60 2.30 -4.70
N ALA A 15 16.94 2.60 -5.95
CA ALA A 15 17.63 3.83 -6.30
C ALA A 15 16.75 5.05 -6.00
N LEU A 16 15.45 4.97 -6.32
CA LEU A 16 14.50 6.03 -6.01
C LEU A 16 14.36 6.23 -4.50
N PHE A 17 14.26 5.15 -3.74
CA PHE A 17 14.17 5.18 -2.28
C PHE A 17 15.37 5.94 -1.71
N LYS A 18 16.58 5.59 -2.13
CA LYS A 18 17.81 6.26 -1.70
C LYS A 18 17.82 7.73 -2.07
N ALA A 19 17.45 8.06 -3.29
CA ALA A 19 17.45 9.44 -3.77
C ALA A 19 16.51 10.31 -2.95
N LEU A 20 15.32 9.82 -2.63
CA LEU A 20 14.36 10.54 -1.80
C LEU A 20 14.85 10.71 -0.36
N ALA A 21 15.43 9.67 0.22
CA ALA A 21 15.98 9.73 1.57
C ALA A 21 17.11 10.75 1.68
N MET A 22 17.99 10.83 0.66
CA MET A 22 19.09 11.80 0.62
C MET A 22 18.60 13.24 0.54
N ARG A 23 17.39 13.47 0.05
CA ARG A 23 16.78 14.79 -0.02
C ARG A 23 15.99 15.16 1.25
N GLY A 24 16.07 14.33 2.29
CA GLY A 24 15.35 14.56 3.53
C GLY A 24 13.86 14.23 3.46
N VAL A 25 13.43 13.53 2.43
CA VAL A 25 12.05 13.05 2.31
C VAL A 25 11.93 11.75 3.09
N GLU A 26 10.98 11.68 4.01
CA GLU A 26 10.69 10.43 4.68
C GLU A 26 10.04 9.47 3.70
N VAL A 27 10.61 8.28 3.58
CA VAL A 27 10.10 7.23 2.69
C VAL A 27 9.78 6.01 3.56
N ILE A 28 8.60 5.46 3.37
CA ILE A 28 8.17 4.28 4.09
C ILE A 28 7.92 3.14 3.11
N GLU A 29 8.07 1.91 3.60
CA GLU A 29 7.69 0.72 2.85
C GLU A 29 6.30 0.30 3.28
N VAL A 30 5.44 0.05 2.30
CA VAL A 30 4.06 -0.36 2.52
C VAL A 30 3.81 -1.66 1.77
N PHE A 31 3.09 -2.56 2.41
CA PHE A 31 2.59 -3.76 1.76
C PHE A 31 1.06 -3.66 1.68
N PRO A 32 0.50 -3.33 0.49
CA PRO A 32 -0.94 -3.06 0.38
C PRO A 32 -1.84 -4.16 0.91
N THR A 33 -1.47 -5.43 0.72
CA THR A 33 -2.23 -6.54 1.27
C THR A 33 -2.36 -6.45 2.79
N ALA A 34 -1.29 -6.06 3.48
CA ALA A 34 -1.34 -5.87 4.93
C ALA A 34 -2.24 -4.69 5.30
N SER A 35 -2.20 -3.60 4.55
CA SER A 35 -3.09 -2.47 4.78
C SER A 35 -4.55 -2.86 4.62
N TRP A 36 -4.89 -3.56 3.53
CA TRP A 36 -6.25 -4.05 3.32
C TRP A 36 -6.71 -4.98 4.44
N THR A 37 -5.81 -5.84 4.93
CA THR A 37 -6.13 -6.74 6.04
C THR A 37 -6.47 -5.97 7.31
N ARG A 38 -5.72 -4.92 7.63
CA ARG A 38 -5.97 -4.10 8.81
C ARG A 38 -7.30 -3.35 8.73
N TRP A 39 -7.64 -2.82 7.56
CA TRP A 39 -8.86 -2.05 7.37
C TRP A 39 -10.10 -2.91 7.19
N HIS A 40 -9.96 -4.07 6.55
CA HIS A 40 -11.11 -4.81 6.02
C HIS A 40 -11.15 -6.28 6.47
N GLY A 41 -10.19 -6.70 7.27
CA GLY A 41 -10.07 -8.09 7.70
C GLY A 41 -9.45 -8.98 6.65
N GLN A 42 -9.29 -10.23 6.97
CA GLN A 42 -8.66 -11.20 6.09
C GLN A 42 -9.50 -11.46 4.84
N ARG A 43 -8.81 -11.75 3.76
CA ARG A 43 -9.44 -12.00 2.46
C ARG A 43 -10.38 -13.22 2.50
N GLY A 44 -9.99 -14.25 3.22
CA GLY A 44 -10.75 -15.51 3.25
C GLY A 44 -10.80 -16.15 1.87
N SER A 45 -11.98 -16.64 1.48
CA SER A 45 -12.19 -17.30 0.20
C SER A 45 -12.46 -16.34 -0.96
N ARG A 46 -12.52 -15.03 -0.70
CA ARG A 46 -12.76 -14.03 -1.75
C ARG A 46 -11.56 -13.94 -2.70
N THR A 47 -11.81 -13.59 -3.95
CA THR A 47 -10.71 -13.26 -4.86
C THR A 47 -10.06 -11.95 -4.41
N ARG A 48 -8.80 -11.74 -4.76
CA ARG A 48 -8.11 -10.49 -4.43
C ARG A 48 -8.85 -9.27 -4.99
N PRO A 49 -9.27 -9.26 -6.27
CA PRO A 49 -10.03 -8.11 -6.78
C PRO A 49 -11.33 -7.86 -6.04
N ALA A 50 -12.10 -8.88 -5.72
CA ALA A 50 -13.35 -8.71 -4.98
C ALA A 50 -13.10 -8.15 -3.58
N TRP A 51 -12.13 -8.69 -2.89
CA TRP A 51 -11.76 -8.25 -1.54
C TRP A 51 -11.30 -6.80 -1.50
N THR A 52 -10.40 -6.42 -2.42
CA THR A 52 -9.86 -5.05 -2.43
C THR A 52 -10.91 -4.04 -2.91
N ARG A 53 -11.81 -4.41 -3.83
CA ARG A 53 -12.93 -3.54 -4.20
C ARG A 53 -13.88 -3.29 -3.02
N GLN A 54 -14.18 -4.33 -2.26
CA GLN A 54 -15.01 -4.20 -1.06
C GLN A 54 -14.33 -3.31 -0.01
N GLY A 55 -13.03 -3.52 0.19
CA GLY A 55 -12.25 -2.69 1.10
C GLY A 55 -12.22 -1.23 0.68
N LEU A 56 -12.03 -0.96 -0.60
CA LEU A 56 -12.02 0.39 -1.13
C LEU A 56 -13.38 1.09 -0.93
N ALA A 57 -14.48 0.39 -1.22
CA ALA A 57 -15.82 0.92 -0.98
C ALA A 57 -16.05 1.24 0.50
N ALA A 58 -15.56 0.39 1.39
CA ALA A 58 -15.71 0.58 2.83
C ALA A 58 -14.93 1.78 3.37
N LEU A 59 -13.85 2.21 2.68
CA LEU A 59 -13.11 3.41 3.08
C LEU A 59 -13.90 4.70 2.88
N GLY A 60 -14.91 4.72 2.02
CA GLY A 60 -15.76 5.87 1.81
C GLY A 60 -15.07 7.09 1.25
N LEU A 61 -14.06 6.89 0.41
CA LEU A 61 -13.28 8.00 -0.16
C LEU A 61 -14.04 8.67 -1.30
N ASP A 62 -13.93 10.01 -1.34
CA ASP A 62 -14.47 10.79 -2.45
C ASP A 62 -13.51 10.78 -3.64
N GLY A 63 -14.05 10.92 -4.84
CA GLY A 63 -13.26 11.08 -6.05
C GLY A 63 -12.62 9.79 -6.58
N VAL A 64 -12.98 8.64 -6.04
CA VAL A 64 -12.48 7.36 -6.56
C VAL A 64 -13.22 7.02 -7.84
N PRO A 65 -12.52 6.64 -8.92
CA PRO A 65 -13.18 6.21 -10.15
C PRO A 65 -14.12 5.03 -9.91
N ALA A 66 -15.21 4.99 -10.68
CA ALA A 66 -16.19 3.89 -10.57
C ALA A 66 -15.58 2.53 -10.90
N ARG A 67 -14.56 2.52 -11.76
CA ARG A 67 -13.82 1.32 -12.11
C ARG A 67 -12.36 1.51 -11.76
N THR A 68 -11.80 0.54 -11.06
CA THR A 68 -10.38 0.53 -10.70
C THR A 68 -9.78 -0.82 -11.05
N ASN A 69 -8.49 -0.81 -11.43
CA ASN A 69 -7.72 -2.04 -11.51
C ASN A 69 -7.00 -2.30 -10.17
N GLN A 70 -6.33 -3.45 -10.06
CA GLN A 70 -5.66 -3.82 -8.82
C GLN A 70 -4.53 -2.86 -8.47
N ASP A 71 -3.77 -2.41 -9.46
CA ASP A 71 -2.67 -1.47 -9.22
C ASP A 71 -3.16 -0.15 -8.67
N GLN A 72 -4.28 0.35 -9.18
CA GLN A 72 -4.89 1.58 -8.66
C GLN A 72 -5.36 1.40 -7.22
N ARG A 73 -5.99 0.27 -6.90
CA ARG A 73 -6.42 -0.01 -5.52
C ARG A 73 -5.24 -0.12 -4.57
N ASP A 74 -4.17 -0.78 -4.99
CA ASP A 74 -2.96 -0.90 -4.18
C ASP A 74 -2.27 0.44 -4.00
N ALA A 75 -2.27 1.29 -5.02
CA ALA A 75 -1.74 2.65 -4.90
C ALA A 75 -2.55 3.50 -3.92
N ILE A 76 -3.86 3.36 -3.92
CA ILE A 76 -4.74 4.03 -2.95
C ILE A 76 -4.43 3.52 -1.53
N ALA A 77 -4.26 2.22 -1.36
CA ALA A 77 -3.89 1.65 -0.06
C ALA A 77 -2.55 2.20 0.43
N ALA A 78 -1.56 2.31 -0.44
CA ALA A 78 -0.26 2.87 -0.09
C ALA A 78 -0.38 4.36 0.32
N ALA A 79 -1.12 5.14 -0.44
CA ALA A 79 -1.32 6.57 -0.15
C ALA A 79 -2.06 6.78 1.18
N MET A 80 -3.08 5.98 1.44
CA MET A 80 -3.83 6.05 2.71
C MET A 80 -2.96 5.64 3.89
N THR A 81 -2.14 4.61 3.74
CA THR A 81 -1.21 4.18 4.80
C THR A 81 -0.20 5.28 5.08
N ALA A 82 0.34 5.92 4.04
CA ALA A 82 1.25 7.05 4.22
C ALA A 82 0.60 8.21 4.97
N ARG A 83 -0.65 8.53 4.62
CA ARG A 83 -1.40 9.57 5.34
C ARG A 83 -1.58 9.22 6.81
N GLN A 84 -1.96 7.98 7.09
CA GLN A 84 -2.13 7.51 8.47
C GLN A 84 -0.81 7.55 9.24
N HIS A 85 0.28 7.29 8.56
CA HIS A 85 1.62 7.38 9.16
C HIS A 85 1.94 8.82 9.62
N THR A 86 1.54 9.82 8.85
CA THR A 86 1.79 11.22 9.22
C THR A 86 1.03 11.66 10.47
N VAL A 87 -0.05 10.98 10.82
CA VAL A 87 -0.84 11.27 12.03
C VAL A 87 -0.65 10.21 13.12
N ALA A 88 0.41 9.42 13.01
CA ALA A 88 0.81 8.41 14.00
C ALA A 88 -0.26 7.33 14.24
N MET A 89 -0.97 6.93 13.20
CA MET A 89 -1.99 5.88 13.25
C MET A 89 -1.53 4.60 12.55
N THR A 90 -0.25 4.33 12.62
CA THR A 90 0.37 3.15 12.04
C THR A 90 1.30 2.48 13.04
N GLU A 91 1.68 1.25 12.73
CA GLU A 91 2.76 0.55 13.40
C GLU A 91 3.72 -0.01 12.37
N THR A 92 4.92 -0.32 12.79
CA THR A 92 5.95 -0.88 11.92
C THR A 92 6.20 -2.32 12.30
N ILE A 93 6.11 -3.20 11.32
CA ILE A 93 6.41 -4.63 11.49
C ILE A 93 7.59 -4.96 10.60
N GLY A 94 8.77 -5.22 11.19
CA GLY A 94 10.01 -5.25 10.44
C GLY A 94 10.28 -3.88 9.84
N ASP A 95 10.36 -3.81 8.51
CA ASP A 95 10.53 -2.54 7.79
C ASP A 95 9.22 -2.03 7.17
N ILE A 96 8.12 -2.76 7.36
CA ILE A 96 6.85 -2.45 6.71
C ILE A 96 5.98 -1.63 7.65
N VAL A 97 5.46 -0.51 7.14
CA VAL A 97 4.49 0.32 7.85
C VAL A 97 3.08 -0.16 7.52
N VAL A 98 2.31 -0.41 8.55
CA VAL A 98 0.92 -0.88 8.41
C VAL A 98 -0.01 -0.01 9.25
N PRO A 99 -1.29 0.12 8.88
CA PRO A 99 -2.26 0.78 9.75
C PRO A 99 -2.33 0.09 11.11
N ALA A 100 -2.54 0.87 12.15
CA ALA A 100 -2.67 0.32 13.50
C ALA A 100 -3.93 -0.56 13.61
N ASP A 101 -3.89 -1.51 14.55
CA ASP A 101 -4.94 -2.52 14.67
C ASP A 101 -6.29 -1.96 15.13
N HIS A 102 -6.29 -0.88 15.85
CA HIS A 102 -7.53 -0.36 16.42
C HIS A 102 -7.99 0.91 15.72
N TRP A 103 -8.57 0.70 14.64
CA TRP A 103 -9.17 1.76 13.83
C TRP A 103 -10.61 2.00 14.19
#